data_98ecbec0355b3f6a2dced4dbadeb8cbf
#
_entry.id   98ecbec0355b3f6a2dced4dbadeb8cbf
#
_cell.length_a   1.000
_cell.length_b   1.000
_cell.length_c   1.000
_cell.angle_alpha   90.00
_cell.angle_beta   90.00
_cell.angle_gamma   90.00
#
_symmetry.space_group_name_H-M   'P 1'
#
loop_
_entity.id
_entity.type
_entity.pdbx_description
1 polymer ?
#
loop_
_entity_poly.entity_id
_entity_poly.type
_entity_poly.pdbx_seq_one_letter_code
_entity_poly.pdbx_strand_id
1 'polypeptide(L)'
;MAAAIAALAAAVYALLWVGYRQHWAWLYRVDWSLLDGARALAIKHPSWLRFAESVSFVLGPGVLAVLGIAVTVFALVMRRLRAALVLLLACAPCNEFATAAAKALAGRPRPPTMLVPADATSFPSGHALEATAGLLAMLCFALPMMNAPARRVAIAAVAVALPAVGLSRVALNVHYPSDVLAGWSLGYLYFLVCLWVFRPPAPARSG
;
A
#
# COMPACT_ATOMS: atom_id res chain seq x y z
N MET A 1 -15.58 -10.72 -10.05
CA MET A 1 -14.11 -10.58 -10.01
C MET A 1 -13.65 -9.75 -8.81
N ALA A 2 -14.11 -8.51 -8.60
CA ALA A 2 -13.69 -7.67 -7.45
C ALA A 2 -13.93 -8.32 -6.08
N ALA A 3 -15.09 -8.96 -5.86
CA ALA A 3 -15.39 -9.65 -4.60
C ALA A 3 -14.44 -10.84 -4.32
N ALA A 4 -14.04 -11.58 -5.35
CA ALA A 4 -13.08 -12.68 -5.20
C ALA A 4 -11.68 -12.17 -4.83
N ILE A 5 -11.24 -11.05 -5.44
CA ILE A 5 -9.97 -10.41 -5.09
C ILE A 5 -10.03 -9.86 -3.66
N ALA A 6 -11.16 -9.27 -3.25
CA ALA A 6 -11.34 -8.78 -1.88
C ALA A 6 -11.30 -9.93 -0.85
N ALA A 7 -11.97 -11.04 -1.14
CA ALA A 7 -11.94 -12.23 -0.29
C ALA A 7 -10.51 -12.81 -0.18
N LEU A 8 -9.78 -12.87 -1.31
CA LEU A 8 -8.37 -13.29 -1.31
C LEU A 8 -7.49 -12.36 -0.48
N ALA A 9 -7.63 -11.04 -0.65
CA ALA A 9 -6.87 -10.06 0.12
C ALA A 9 -7.17 -10.18 1.62
N ALA A 10 -8.43 -10.34 2.00
CA ALA A 10 -8.82 -10.56 3.39
C ALA A 10 -8.22 -11.87 3.96
N ALA A 11 -8.26 -12.95 3.19
CA ALA A 11 -7.69 -14.24 3.57
C ALA A 11 -6.16 -14.14 3.73
N VAL A 12 -5.46 -13.49 2.80
CA VAL A 12 -4.00 -13.29 2.86
C VAL A 12 -3.64 -12.45 4.10
N TYR A 13 -4.31 -11.33 4.33
CA TYR A 13 -4.06 -10.51 5.52
C TYR A 13 -4.26 -11.29 6.81
N ALA A 14 -5.40 -11.99 6.94
CA ALA A 14 -5.72 -12.78 8.12
C ALA A 14 -4.71 -13.92 8.34
N LEU A 15 -4.35 -14.64 7.28
CA LEU A 15 -3.36 -15.73 7.33
C LEU A 15 -2.01 -15.23 7.84
N LEU A 16 -1.52 -14.11 7.30
CA LEU A 16 -0.23 -13.55 7.68
C LEU A 16 -0.24 -13.00 9.11
N TRP A 17 -1.35 -12.37 9.52
CA TRP A 17 -1.50 -11.91 10.90
C TRP A 17 -1.55 -13.07 11.89
N VAL A 18 -2.38 -14.09 11.63
CA VAL A 18 -2.46 -15.30 12.47
C VAL A 18 -1.11 -16.01 12.49
N GLY A 19 -0.47 -16.19 11.33
CA GLY A 19 0.84 -16.83 11.24
C GLY A 19 1.94 -16.12 12.05
N TYR A 20 1.94 -14.77 12.01
CA TYR A 20 2.81 -13.98 12.87
C TYR A 20 2.46 -14.17 14.36
N ARG A 21 1.18 -14.02 14.74
CA ARG A 21 0.73 -14.12 16.15
C ARG A 21 0.96 -15.49 16.76
N GLN A 22 0.84 -16.55 15.95
CA GLN A 22 1.05 -17.94 16.38
C GLN A 22 2.47 -18.45 16.14
N HIS A 23 3.39 -17.58 15.69
CA HIS A 23 4.80 -17.92 15.47
C HIS A 23 5.01 -19.09 14.51
N TRP A 24 4.29 -19.13 13.37
CA TRP A 24 4.44 -20.21 12.41
C TRP A 24 5.85 -20.29 11.85
N ALA A 25 6.52 -21.43 12.11
CA ALA A 25 7.92 -21.63 11.75
C ALA A 25 8.22 -21.48 10.25
N TRP A 26 7.27 -21.89 9.39
CA TRP A 26 7.45 -21.72 7.94
C TRP A 26 7.43 -20.26 7.52
N LEU A 27 6.52 -19.44 8.09
CA LEU A 27 6.43 -18.01 7.78
C LEU A 27 7.69 -17.28 8.23
N TYR A 28 8.17 -17.58 9.43
CA TYR A 28 9.41 -17.05 9.95
C TYR A 28 10.62 -17.41 9.07
N ARG A 29 10.71 -18.66 8.64
CA ARG A 29 11.80 -19.11 7.75
C ARG A 29 11.78 -18.39 6.40
N VAL A 30 10.60 -18.23 5.78
CA VAL A 30 10.46 -17.52 4.51
C VAL A 30 10.82 -16.04 4.67
N ASP A 31 10.30 -15.38 5.69
CA ASP A 31 10.58 -13.98 5.98
C ASP A 31 12.08 -13.73 6.13
N TRP A 32 12.77 -14.53 6.95
CA TRP A 32 14.20 -14.35 7.18
C TRP A 32 15.06 -14.74 5.97
N SER A 33 14.74 -15.81 5.26
CA SER A 33 15.53 -16.20 4.09
C SER A 33 15.55 -15.12 3.00
N LEU A 34 14.40 -14.48 2.77
CA LEU A 34 14.29 -13.40 1.79
C LEU A 34 14.93 -12.11 2.29
N LEU A 35 14.79 -11.83 3.59
CA LEU A 35 15.36 -10.64 4.20
C LEU A 35 16.90 -10.69 4.24
N ASP A 36 17.47 -11.84 4.59
CA ASP A 36 18.92 -12.05 4.61
C ASP A 36 19.52 -11.97 3.20
N GLY A 37 18.82 -12.54 2.20
CA GLY A 37 19.21 -12.41 0.79
C GLY A 37 19.20 -10.96 0.31
N ALA A 38 18.14 -10.20 0.65
CA ALA A 38 18.04 -8.79 0.32
C ALA A 38 19.14 -7.95 0.99
N ARG A 39 19.44 -8.24 2.27
CA ARG A 39 20.52 -7.60 3.02
C ARG A 39 21.89 -7.87 2.41
N ALA A 40 22.18 -9.13 2.08
CA ALA A 40 23.44 -9.51 1.46
C ALA A 40 23.66 -8.77 0.13
N LEU A 41 22.60 -8.65 -0.69
CA LEU A 41 22.62 -7.90 -1.94
C LEU A 41 22.89 -6.40 -1.69
N ALA A 42 22.22 -5.80 -0.72
CA ALA A 42 22.34 -4.38 -0.40
C ALA A 42 23.76 -4.02 0.11
N ILE A 43 24.34 -4.88 0.96
CA ILE A 43 25.72 -4.70 1.47
C ILE A 43 26.73 -4.83 0.32
N LYS A 44 26.54 -5.82 -0.56
CA LYS A 44 27.45 -6.06 -1.70
C LYS A 44 27.37 -4.95 -2.75
N HIS A 45 26.20 -4.34 -2.92
CA HIS A 45 25.92 -3.33 -3.94
C HIS A 45 25.33 -2.05 -3.35
N PRO A 46 26.13 -1.09 -2.88
CA PRO A 46 25.63 0.15 -2.28
C PRO A 46 24.77 1.01 -3.22
N SER A 47 24.97 0.88 -4.53
CA SER A 47 24.12 1.53 -5.53
C SER A 47 22.67 0.99 -5.51
N TRP A 48 22.51 -0.32 -5.26
CA TRP A 48 21.20 -0.95 -5.08
C TRP A 48 20.49 -0.42 -3.83
N LEU A 49 21.21 -0.24 -2.73
CA LEU A 49 20.65 0.34 -1.51
C LEU A 49 20.12 1.76 -1.77
N ARG A 50 20.95 2.63 -2.38
CA ARG A 50 20.55 4.00 -2.74
C ARG A 50 19.35 4.02 -3.71
N PHE A 51 19.30 3.10 -4.65
CA PHE A 51 18.14 2.95 -5.54
C PHE A 51 16.88 2.59 -4.75
N ALA A 52 16.97 1.61 -3.83
CA ALA A 52 15.84 1.23 -2.96
C ALA A 52 15.38 2.38 -2.05
N GLU A 53 16.30 3.18 -1.51
CA GLU A 53 15.99 4.41 -0.76
C GLU A 53 15.24 5.42 -1.63
N SER A 54 15.72 5.66 -2.85
CA SER A 54 15.07 6.59 -3.80
C SER A 54 13.66 6.12 -4.16
N VAL A 55 13.47 4.84 -4.47
CA VAL A 55 12.15 4.26 -4.73
C VAL A 55 11.24 4.40 -3.52
N SER A 56 11.76 4.07 -2.32
CA SER A 56 11.01 4.18 -1.07
C SER A 56 10.62 5.61 -0.75
N PHE A 57 11.43 6.59 -1.07
CA PHE A 57 11.14 8.01 -0.90
C PHE A 57 10.09 8.50 -1.89
N VAL A 58 10.31 8.27 -3.20
CA VAL A 58 9.42 8.77 -4.27
C VAL A 58 8.03 8.14 -4.21
N LEU A 59 7.95 6.86 -3.87
CA LEU A 59 6.68 6.14 -3.69
C LEU A 59 6.25 6.06 -2.22
N GLY A 60 6.90 6.83 -1.36
CA GLY A 60 6.64 6.86 0.07
C GLY A 60 5.43 7.72 0.45
N PRO A 61 4.97 7.57 1.69
CA PRO A 61 3.79 8.25 2.22
C PRO A 61 3.79 9.76 1.99
N GLY A 62 4.92 10.43 2.24
CA GLY A 62 5.04 11.89 2.11
C GLY A 62 4.79 12.39 0.69
N VAL A 63 5.44 11.80 -0.32
CA VAL A 63 5.26 12.19 -1.73
C VAL A 63 3.85 11.83 -2.20
N LEU A 64 3.34 10.65 -1.83
CA LEU A 64 2.00 10.23 -2.20
C LEU A 64 0.92 11.06 -1.49
N ALA A 65 1.17 11.57 -0.27
CA ALA A 65 0.28 12.50 0.41
C ALA A 65 0.15 13.81 -0.37
N VAL A 66 1.27 14.43 -0.75
CA VAL A 66 1.28 15.66 -1.54
C VAL A 66 0.56 15.47 -2.87
N LEU A 67 0.85 14.36 -3.57
CA LEU A 67 0.17 14.02 -4.83
C LEU A 67 -1.34 13.78 -4.61
N GLY A 68 -1.71 13.05 -3.57
CA GLY A 68 -3.09 12.79 -3.20
C GLY A 68 -3.87 14.07 -2.90
N ILE A 69 -3.27 15.01 -2.16
CA ILE A 69 -3.85 16.33 -1.89
C ILE A 69 -4.05 17.10 -3.21
N ALA A 70 -3.04 17.14 -4.08
CA ALA A 70 -3.13 17.84 -5.36
C ALA A 70 -4.26 17.27 -6.23
N VAL A 71 -4.37 15.96 -6.34
CA VAL A 71 -5.45 15.27 -7.08
C VAL A 71 -6.81 15.50 -6.42
N THR A 72 -6.89 15.54 -5.10
CA THR A 72 -8.12 15.85 -4.36
C THR A 72 -8.59 17.27 -4.64
N VAL A 73 -7.68 18.24 -4.57
CA VAL A 73 -7.98 19.65 -4.92
C VAL A 73 -8.44 19.77 -6.37
N PHE A 74 -7.77 19.09 -7.30
CA PHE A 74 -8.20 19.04 -8.69
C PHE A 74 -9.62 18.46 -8.85
N ALA A 75 -9.93 17.38 -8.13
CA ALA A 75 -11.28 16.80 -8.14
C ALA A 75 -12.34 17.77 -7.60
N LEU A 76 -12.01 18.58 -6.58
CA LEU A 76 -12.88 19.64 -6.05
C LEU A 76 -13.11 20.75 -7.08
N VAL A 77 -12.05 21.22 -7.73
CA VAL A 77 -12.15 22.23 -8.82
C VAL A 77 -13.05 21.71 -9.95
N MET A 78 -12.95 20.44 -10.28
CA MET A 78 -13.80 19.76 -11.26
C MET A 78 -15.22 19.49 -10.73
N ARG A 79 -15.56 19.94 -9.53
CA ARG A 79 -16.85 19.74 -8.83
C ARG A 79 -17.21 18.25 -8.66
N ARG A 80 -16.22 17.36 -8.61
CA ARG A 80 -16.40 15.92 -8.40
C ARG A 80 -16.28 15.57 -6.90
N LEU A 81 -17.19 16.10 -6.09
CA LEU A 81 -17.13 16.01 -4.63
C LEU A 81 -16.94 14.56 -4.12
N ARG A 82 -17.70 13.58 -4.65
CA ARG A 82 -17.57 12.19 -4.24
C ARG A 82 -16.17 11.62 -4.49
N ALA A 83 -15.61 11.93 -5.67
CA ALA A 83 -14.25 11.50 -5.99
C ALA A 83 -13.22 12.16 -5.06
N ALA A 84 -13.40 13.46 -4.76
CA ALA A 84 -12.55 14.16 -3.80
C ALA A 84 -12.61 13.55 -2.41
N LEU A 85 -13.79 13.15 -1.93
CA LEU A 85 -13.95 12.48 -0.63
C LEU A 85 -13.29 11.09 -0.61
N VAL A 86 -13.43 10.30 -1.70
CA VAL A 86 -12.72 9.01 -1.82
C VAL A 86 -11.20 9.22 -1.78
N LEU A 87 -10.69 10.20 -2.52
CA LEU A 87 -9.27 10.54 -2.56
C LEU A 87 -8.76 10.99 -1.19
N LEU A 88 -9.53 11.87 -0.51
CA LEU A 88 -9.20 12.34 0.83
C LEU A 88 -9.08 11.18 1.84
N LEU A 89 -10.01 10.22 1.80
CA LEU A 89 -9.94 9.05 2.68
C LEU A 89 -8.83 8.07 2.29
N ALA A 90 -8.65 7.83 0.99
CA ALA A 90 -7.69 6.83 0.51
C ALA A 90 -6.23 7.30 0.56
N CYS A 91 -6.01 8.62 0.66
CA CYS A 91 -4.69 9.22 0.74
C CYS A 91 -4.42 9.76 2.15
N ALA A 92 -3.17 10.12 2.44
CA ALA A 92 -2.83 10.76 3.71
C ALA A 92 -3.59 12.09 3.90
N PRO A 93 -3.92 12.47 5.14
CA PRO A 93 -3.54 11.76 6.37
C PRO A 93 -4.49 10.60 6.78
N CYS A 94 -5.63 10.42 6.11
CA CYS A 94 -6.64 9.47 6.59
C CYS A 94 -6.18 8.00 6.56
N ASN A 95 -5.42 7.60 5.52
CA ASN A 95 -4.89 6.23 5.44
C ASN A 95 -3.80 5.95 6.49
N GLU A 96 -3.11 6.99 6.98
CA GLU A 96 -2.15 6.86 8.08
C GLU A 96 -2.81 6.40 9.39
N PHE A 97 -4.04 6.86 9.68
CA PHE A 97 -4.80 6.39 10.85
C PHE A 97 -5.12 4.89 10.74
N ALA A 98 -5.51 4.42 9.56
CA ALA A 98 -5.74 2.99 9.34
C ALA A 98 -4.45 2.18 9.51
N THR A 99 -3.34 2.68 8.99
CA THR A 99 -2.00 2.10 9.17
C THR A 99 -1.62 2.05 10.65
N ALA A 100 -1.77 3.15 11.38
CA ALA A 100 -1.42 3.25 12.79
C ALA A 100 -2.25 2.28 13.64
N ALA A 101 -3.56 2.19 13.40
CA ALA A 101 -4.44 1.25 14.09
C ALA A 101 -4.02 -0.20 13.84
N ALA A 102 -3.76 -0.58 12.58
CA ALA A 102 -3.32 -1.92 12.23
C ALA A 102 -1.96 -2.27 12.88
N LYS A 103 -1.03 -1.33 12.92
CA LYS A 103 0.28 -1.49 13.57
C LYS A 103 0.15 -1.67 15.07
N ALA A 104 -0.71 -0.88 15.73
CA ALA A 104 -0.95 -0.98 17.17
C ALA A 104 -1.54 -2.34 17.55
N LEU A 105 -2.45 -2.88 16.73
CA LEU A 105 -3.05 -4.20 16.95
C LEU A 105 -2.05 -5.35 16.77
N ALA A 106 -1.13 -5.24 15.83
CA ALA A 106 -0.18 -6.29 15.53
C ALA A 106 1.05 -6.27 16.48
N GLY A 107 1.61 -5.11 16.74
CA GLY A 107 2.74 -4.94 17.65
C GLY A 107 4.04 -5.63 17.21
N ARG A 108 4.21 -5.97 15.93
CA ARG A 108 5.38 -6.71 15.44
C ARG A 108 6.63 -5.83 15.45
N PRO A 109 7.73 -6.26 16.14
CA PRO A 109 8.98 -5.53 16.06
C PRO A 109 9.58 -5.57 14.65
N ARG A 110 10.34 -4.53 14.31
CA ARG A 110 11.09 -4.51 13.05
C ARG A 110 12.27 -5.47 13.07
N PRO A 111 12.76 -5.87 11.87
CA PRO A 111 14.00 -6.63 11.78
C PRO A 111 15.15 -5.87 12.46
N PRO A 112 15.94 -6.52 13.35
CA PRO A 112 17.10 -5.89 13.95
C PRO A 112 18.23 -5.60 12.94
N THR A 113 18.12 -6.11 11.74
CA THR A 113 19.06 -5.98 10.63
C THR A 113 18.77 -4.79 9.70
N MET A 114 17.94 -3.83 10.13
CA MET A 114 17.61 -2.64 9.36
C MET A 114 18.84 -1.91 8.83
N LEU A 115 18.79 -1.49 7.57
CA LEU A 115 19.87 -0.75 6.89
C LEU A 115 19.65 0.76 6.92
N VAL A 116 18.43 1.21 7.27
CA VAL A 116 18.07 2.62 7.45
C VAL A 116 17.18 2.76 8.69
N PRO A 117 17.19 3.92 9.37
CA PRO A 117 16.30 4.15 10.50
C PRO A 117 14.83 4.05 10.11
N ALA A 118 14.03 3.45 10.96
CA ALA A 118 12.58 3.40 10.79
C ALA A 118 11.89 3.23 12.15
N ASP A 119 10.91 4.10 12.40
CA ASP A 119 10.14 4.11 13.64
C ASP A 119 8.91 3.20 13.57
N ALA A 120 8.24 3.03 14.70
CA ALA A 120 7.03 2.23 14.88
C ALA A 120 7.22 0.74 14.55
N THR A 121 6.15 -0.04 14.70
CA THR A 121 6.12 -1.50 14.46
C THR A 121 6.18 -1.85 12.98
N SER A 122 6.51 -3.11 12.67
CA SER A 122 6.73 -3.51 11.27
C SER A 122 5.46 -3.94 10.54
N PHE A 123 4.53 -4.64 11.20
CA PHE A 123 3.35 -5.22 10.56
C PHE A 123 2.10 -4.36 10.74
N PRO A 124 1.33 -4.12 9.67
CA PRO A 124 1.69 -4.28 8.26
C PRO A 124 2.62 -3.17 7.78
N SER A 125 3.19 -3.29 6.57
CA SER A 125 4.00 -2.22 5.96
C SER A 125 3.12 -1.02 5.60
N GLY A 126 3.36 0.14 6.25
CA GLY A 126 2.64 1.38 5.97
C GLY A 126 2.85 1.86 4.54
N HIS A 127 4.10 1.88 4.04
CA HIS A 127 4.39 2.25 2.65
C HIS A 127 3.58 1.41 1.64
N ALA A 128 3.50 0.09 1.85
CA ALA A 128 2.74 -0.79 0.96
C ALA A 128 1.23 -0.54 1.05
N LEU A 129 0.70 -0.35 2.26
CA LEU A 129 -0.72 -0.08 2.49
C LEU A 129 -1.15 1.25 1.86
N GLU A 130 -0.44 2.32 2.21
CA GLU A 130 -0.77 3.70 1.83
C GLU A 130 -0.58 3.92 0.33
N ALA A 131 0.51 3.37 -0.25
CA ALA A 131 0.71 3.40 -1.69
C ALA A 131 -0.40 2.64 -2.43
N THR A 132 -0.84 1.48 -1.92
CA THR A 132 -1.91 0.71 -2.56
C THR A 132 -3.22 1.47 -2.54
N ALA A 133 -3.65 1.97 -1.39
CA ALA A 133 -4.89 2.72 -1.27
C ALA A 133 -4.88 4.00 -2.11
N GLY A 134 -3.82 4.80 -1.98
CA GLY A 134 -3.70 6.08 -2.66
C GLY A 134 -3.57 5.96 -4.18
N LEU A 135 -2.67 5.09 -4.66
CA LEU A 135 -2.46 4.93 -6.11
C LEU A 135 -3.69 4.34 -6.81
N LEU A 136 -4.40 3.39 -6.17
CA LEU A 136 -5.64 2.85 -6.72
C LEU A 136 -6.75 3.90 -6.76
N ALA A 137 -6.90 4.73 -5.72
CA ALA A 137 -7.89 5.81 -5.72
C ALA A 137 -7.58 6.86 -6.79
N MET A 138 -6.33 7.31 -6.91
CA MET A 138 -5.91 8.24 -7.94
C MET A 138 -6.08 7.67 -9.35
N LEU A 139 -5.74 6.39 -9.55
CA LEU A 139 -5.95 5.71 -10.82
C LEU A 139 -7.44 5.64 -11.19
N CYS A 140 -8.31 5.22 -10.26
CA CYS A 140 -9.76 5.19 -10.48
C CYS A 140 -10.33 6.55 -10.86
N PHE A 141 -9.85 7.62 -10.24
CA PHE A 141 -10.26 8.99 -10.57
C PHE A 141 -9.78 9.41 -11.96
N ALA A 142 -8.52 9.10 -12.30
CA ALA A 142 -7.88 9.58 -13.52
C ALA A 142 -8.31 8.80 -14.79
N LEU A 143 -8.55 7.49 -14.69
CA LEU A 143 -8.85 6.62 -15.83
C LEU A 143 -10.00 7.13 -16.74
N PRO A 144 -11.14 7.63 -16.22
CA PRO A 144 -12.21 8.13 -17.09
C PRO A 144 -11.84 9.36 -17.92
N MET A 145 -10.79 10.09 -17.53
CA MET A 145 -10.34 11.32 -18.20
C MET A 145 -9.23 11.07 -19.22
N MET A 146 -8.74 9.83 -19.32
CA MET A 146 -7.62 9.45 -20.19
C MET A 146 -8.09 8.78 -21.47
N ASN A 147 -7.34 8.98 -22.57
CA ASN A 147 -7.48 8.17 -23.78
C ASN A 147 -6.88 6.76 -23.59
N ALA A 148 -7.12 5.85 -24.53
CA ALA A 148 -6.73 4.44 -24.40
C ALA A 148 -5.21 4.23 -24.21
N PRO A 149 -4.29 4.90 -24.92
CA PRO A 149 -2.86 4.79 -24.66
C PRO A 149 -2.47 5.25 -23.26
N ALA A 150 -2.96 6.42 -22.81
CA ALA A 150 -2.65 6.96 -21.49
C ALA A 150 -3.18 6.06 -20.36
N ARG A 151 -4.36 5.44 -20.53
CA ARG A 151 -4.89 4.44 -19.58
C ARG A 151 -3.95 3.25 -19.42
N ARG A 152 -3.42 2.71 -20.52
CA ARG A 152 -2.48 1.58 -20.48
C ARG A 152 -1.21 1.94 -19.72
N VAL A 153 -0.66 3.12 -20.00
CA VAL A 153 0.54 3.62 -19.32
C VAL A 153 0.26 3.83 -17.83
N ALA A 154 -0.86 4.46 -17.45
CA ALA A 154 -1.20 4.70 -16.05
C ALA A 154 -1.40 3.38 -15.27
N ILE A 155 -2.09 2.41 -15.86
CA ILE A 155 -2.27 1.08 -15.25
C ILE A 155 -0.92 0.37 -15.09
N ALA A 156 -0.07 0.38 -16.13
CA ALA A 156 1.26 -0.22 -16.07
C ALA A 156 2.15 0.46 -15.02
N ALA A 157 2.10 1.80 -14.94
CA ALA A 157 2.84 2.55 -13.93
C ALA A 157 2.45 2.15 -12.50
N VAL A 158 1.16 2.04 -12.19
CA VAL A 158 0.69 1.59 -10.88
C VAL A 158 1.05 0.12 -10.64
N ALA A 159 0.91 -0.74 -11.65
CA ALA A 159 1.27 -2.16 -11.56
C ALA A 159 2.77 -2.38 -11.29
N VAL A 160 3.63 -1.46 -11.70
CA VAL A 160 5.08 -1.47 -11.40
C VAL A 160 5.36 -0.79 -10.06
N ALA A 161 4.70 0.33 -9.76
CA ALA A 161 4.94 1.10 -8.53
C ALA A 161 4.62 0.30 -7.26
N LEU A 162 3.52 -0.46 -7.25
CA LEU A 162 3.11 -1.21 -6.07
C LEU A 162 4.13 -2.29 -5.66
N PRO A 163 4.61 -3.19 -6.54
CA PRO A 163 5.69 -4.09 -6.17
C PRO A 163 6.99 -3.35 -5.87
N ALA A 164 7.34 -2.29 -6.62
CA ALA A 164 8.57 -1.54 -6.40
C ALA A 164 8.65 -0.94 -4.98
N VAL A 165 7.58 -0.30 -4.49
CA VAL A 165 7.56 0.24 -3.13
C VAL A 165 7.67 -0.88 -2.09
N GLY A 166 6.97 -1.99 -2.25
CA GLY A 166 7.04 -3.11 -1.30
C GLY A 166 8.44 -3.75 -1.28
N LEU A 167 9.01 -4.03 -2.44
CA LEU A 167 10.35 -4.61 -2.56
C LEU A 167 11.43 -3.66 -2.02
N SER A 168 11.29 -2.35 -2.19
CA SER A 168 12.21 -1.39 -1.60
C SER A 168 12.27 -1.50 -0.07
N ARG A 169 11.12 -1.79 0.59
CA ARG A 169 11.07 -1.95 2.06
C ARG A 169 11.78 -3.20 2.54
N VAL A 170 11.71 -4.29 1.76
CA VAL A 170 12.49 -5.52 2.01
C VAL A 170 13.97 -5.29 1.74
N ALA A 171 14.30 -4.61 0.62
CA ALA A 171 15.70 -4.28 0.28
C ALA A 171 16.37 -3.40 1.33
N LEU A 172 15.64 -2.46 1.94
CA LEU A 172 16.11 -1.63 3.06
C LEU A 172 16.13 -2.39 4.40
N ASN A 173 15.70 -3.62 4.42
CA ASN A 173 15.62 -4.49 5.60
C ASN A 173 14.77 -3.93 6.75
N VAL A 174 13.80 -3.06 6.46
CA VAL A 174 12.94 -2.42 7.47
C VAL A 174 11.59 -3.11 7.66
N HIS A 175 11.24 -4.02 6.74
CA HIS A 175 10.01 -4.84 6.79
C HIS A 175 10.29 -6.26 6.35
N TYR A 176 9.62 -7.21 6.97
CA TYR A 176 9.57 -8.58 6.48
C TYR A 176 8.71 -8.65 5.20
N PRO A 177 8.98 -9.61 4.29
CA PRO A 177 8.15 -9.83 3.10
C PRO A 177 6.65 -10.00 3.43
N SER A 178 6.34 -10.70 4.52
CA SER A 178 4.96 -10.87 4.99
C SER A 178 4.30 -9.55 5.42
N ASP A 179 5.05 -8.58 5.96
CA ASP A 179 4.53 -7.25 6.30
C ASP A 179 4.09 -6.49 5.03
N VAL A 180 4.84 -6.67 3.95
CA VAL A 180 4.57 -6.03 2.65
C VAL A 180 3.33 -6.63 2.01
N LEU A 181 3.23 -7.96 1.97
CA LEU A 181 2.04 -8.65 1.46
C LEU A 181 0.78 -8.29 2.25
N ALA A 182 0.88 -8.21 3.59
CA ALA A 182 -0.20 -7.75 4.44
C ALA A 182 -0.55 -6.28 4.16
N GLY A 183 0.45 -5.43 3.91
CA GLY A 183 0.25 -4.03 3.55
C GLY A 183 -0.53 -3.86 2.24
N TRP A 184 -0.14 -4.57 1.17
CA TRP A 184 -0.89 -4.55 -0.10
C TRP A 184 -2.31 -5.06 0.07
N SER A 185 -2.49 -6.15 0.81
CA SER A 185 -3.80 -6.74 1.06
C SER A 185 -4.73 -5.79 1.81
N LEU A 186 -4.26 -5.23 2.93
CA LEU A 186 -5.04 -4.30 3.73
C LEU A 186 -5.28 -2.97 3.00
N GLY A 187 -4.29 -2.48 2.24
CA GLY A 187 -4.42 -1.28 1.42
C GLY A 187 -5.49 -1.41 0.34
N TYR A 188 -5.57 -2.58 -0.31
CA TYR A 188 -6.63 -2.87 -1.26
C TYR A 188 -8.01 -2.92 -0.59
N LEU A 189 -8.13 -3.59 0.55
CA LEU A 189 -9.39 -3.64 1.31
C LEU A 189 -9.82 -2.24 1.78
N TYR A 190 -8.89 -1.45 2.28
CA TYR A 190 -9.15 -0.08 2.70
C TYR A 190 -9.62 0.79 1.53
N PHE A 191 -8.99 0.68 0.36
CA PHE A 191 -9.44 1.34 -0.86
C PHE A 191 -10.88 0.96 -1.22
N LEU A 192 -11.26 -0.32 -1.12
CA LEU A 192 -12.63 -0.76 -1.37
C LEU A 192 -13.63 -0.17 -0.36
N VAL A 193 -13.24 -0.04 0.91
CA VAL A 193 -14.05 0.64 1.94
C VAL A 193 -14.27 2.10 1.57
N CYS A 194 -13.22 2.82 1.15
CA CYS A 194 -13.33 4.21 0.69
C CYS A 194 -14.32 4.34 -0.48
N LEU A 195 -14.26 3.43 -1.47
CA LEU A 195 -15.21 3.41 -2.58
C LEU A 195 -16.63 3.09 -2.12
N TRP A 196 -16.80 2.21 -1.16
CA TRP A 196 -18.10 1.79 -0.66
C TRP A 196 -18.80 2.90 0.13
N VAL A 197 -18.08 3.61 0.99
CA VAL A 197 -18.60 4.72 1.82
C VAL A 197 -19.22 5.82 0.95
N PHE A 198 -18.65 6.11 -0.22
CA PHE A 198 -19.13 7.15 -1.13
C PHE A 198 -19.89 6.61 -2.36
N ARG A 199 -20.46 5.41 -2.28
CA ARG A 199 -21.33 4.88 -3.33
C ARG A 199 -22.51 5.82 -3.61
N PRO A 200 -22.90 6.02 -4.89
CA PRO A 200 -24.17 6.64 -5.19
C PRO A 200 -25.32 5.81 -4.59
N PRO A 201 -26.37 6.43 -4.07
CA PRO A 201 -27.57 5.70 -3.71
C PRO A 201 -28.07 4.90 -4.93
N ALA A 202 -28.52 3.67 -4.68
CA ALA A 202 -29.12 2.87 -5.75
C ALA A 202 -30.31 3.67 -6.36
N PRO A 203 -30.48 3.68 -7.70
CA PRO A 203 -31.66 4.30 -8.29
C PRO A 203 -32.90 3.67 -7.65
N ALA A 204 -33.85 4.53 -7.24
CA ALA A 204 -35.13 4.06 -6.73
C ALA A 204 -35.73 3.12 -7.77
N ARG A 205 -36.09 1.90 -7.38
CA ARG A 205 -36.81 0.99 -8.24
C ARG A 205 -38.17 1.66 -8.49
N SER A 206 -38.39 2.15 -9.73
CA SER A 206 -39.72 2.53 -10.19
C SER A 206 -40.58 1.29 -10.10
N GLY A 207 -41.45 1.26 -9.08
CA GLY A 207 -42.52 0.26 -8.95
C GLY A 207 -43.56 0.36 -10.04
#